data_2ed3c953e69c25a8d076d6cadfe75a2d
#
_entry.id   2ed3c953e69c25a8d076d6cadfe75a2d
#
_cell.length_a   1.000
_cell.length_b   1.000
_cell.length_c   1.000
_cell.angle_alpha   90.00
_cell.angle_beta   90.00
_cell.angle_gamma   90.00
#
_symmetry.space_group_name_H-M   'P 1'
#
loop_
_entity.id
_entity.type
_entity.pdbx_description
1 polymer ?
#
loop_
_entity_poly.entity_id
_entity_poly.type
_entity_poly.pdbx_seq_one_letter_code
_entity_poly.pdbx_strand_id
1 'polypeptide(L)'
;MKTVNIKGLDISVLSLGTVQLGLSYGINNADGKPSQETSNAILNAAMAGGINTLDTAGAYGDSEAVIGNWLKTIAPEERPFIVTKAAHLEHSSLDALRKDLFGKVKTSKERLGVEQLDMLMLHHFDDYLCDKDNVLKVMHELKDAGEVRFLGASAYSHHDYAELADTGFDATQIPLNLFDWKQIENGGLKKLEQSGMMVFVRSVYLQGLVFQDPDTIPERMAFCRETLLKFRALCRK
;
A
#
# COMPACT_ATOMS: atom_id res chain seq x y z
N MET A 1 -0.47 0.86 20.69
CA MET A 1 -1.21 1.14 19.41
C MET A 1 -2.56 0.43 19.46
N LYS A 2 -3.63 1.01 18.89
CA LYS A 2 -4.91 0.31 18.70
C LYS A 2 -4.78 -0.69 17.55
N THR A 3 -5.39 -1.88 17.68
CA THR A 3 -5.45 -2.91 16.63
C THR A 3 -6.89 -3.20 16.23
N VAL A 4 -7.08 -3.78 15.07
CA VAL A 4 -8.34 -4.31 14.56
C VAL A 4 -8.13 -5.77 14.21
N ASN A 5 -9.00 -6.65 14.73
CA ASN A 5 -8.99 -8.05 14.33
C ASN A 5 -9.77 -8.20 13.02
N ILE A 6 -9.11 -8.67 11.98
CA ILE A 6 -9.71 -8.92 10.67
C ILE A 6 -9.08 -10.16 10.03
N LYS A 7 -9.90 -11.05 9.53
CA LYS A 7 -9.48 -12.36 8.96
C LYS A 7 -8.53 -13.15 9.88
N GLY A 8 -8.72 -13.01 11.21
CA GLY A 8 -7.90 -13.68 12.22
C GLY A 8 -6.53 -13.04 12.46
N LEU A 9 -6.31 -11.83 11.99
CA LEU A 9 -5.10 -11.06 12.19
C LEU A 9 -5.38 -9.83 13.07
N ASP A 10 -4.53 -9.57 14.04
CA ASP A 10 -4.56 -8.34 14.81
C ASP A 10 -3.65 -7.29 14.14
N ILE A 11 -4.24 -6.47 13.27
CA ILE A 11 -3.56 -5.46 12.48
C ILE A 11 -3.63 -4.10 13.18
N SER A 12 -2.49 -3.41 13.30
CA SER A 12 -2.46 -2.03 13.83
C SER A 12 -3.25 -1.07 12.93
N VAL A 13 -4.00 -0.14 13.53
CA VAL A 13 -4.78 0.87 12.76
C VAL A 13 -3.91 1.81 11.94
N LEU A 14 -2.61 1.88 12.21
CA LEU A 14 -1.63 2.56 11.38
C LEU A 14 -0.71 1.53 10.75
N SER A 15 -0.47 1.68 9.45
CA SER A 15 0.54 0.96 8.69
C SER A 15 1.66 1.92 8.29
N LEU A 16 2.91 1.46 8.28
CA LEU A 16 4.02 2.26 7.81
C LEU A 16 4.18 2.11 6.29
N GLY A 17 3.94 3.18 5.53
CA GLY A 17 4.29 3.24 4.12
C GLY A 17 5.81 3.39 3.94
N THR A 18 6.39 2.60 3.06
CA THR A 18 7.85 2.44 2.95
C THR A 18 8.45 2.92 1.63
N VAL A 19 7.68 3.60 0.79
CA VAL A 19 8.16 4.12 -0.51
C VAL A 19 9.43 4.97 -0.36
N GLN A 20 9.53 5.76 0.72
CA GLN A 20 10.71 6.60 0.99
C GLN A 20 11.96 5.80 1.39
N LEU A 21 11.80 4.56 1.85
CA LEU A 21 12.95 3.69 2.12
C LEU A 21 13.64 3.22 0.83
N GLY A 22 12.93 3.24 -0.30
CA GLY A 22 13.45 2.79 -1.59
C GLY A 22 13.67 3.89 -2.61
N LEU A 23 12.99 5.03 -2.48
CA LEU A 23 12.99 6.13 -3.44
C LEU A 23 13.05 7.49 -2.75
N SER A 24 13.58 8.49 -3.44
CA SER A 24 13.44 9.90 -3.05
C SER A 24 12.00 10.34 -3.38
N TYR A 25 11.08 10.15 -2.43
CA TYR A 25 9.64 10.33 -2.62
C TYR A 25 9.04 11.28 -1.59
N GLY A 26 8.05 12.07 -2.02
CA GLY A 26 7.26 12.98 -1.18
C GLY A 26 7.59 14.45 -1.42
N ILE A 27 6.57 15.30 -1.27
CA ILE A 27 6.67 16.75 -1.52
C ILE A 27 7.61 17.41 -0.51
N ASN A 28 7.61 16.90 0.73
CA ASN A 28 8.41 17.43 1.85
C ASN A 28 9.75 16.71 2.03
N ASN A 29 10.10 15.78 1.14
CA ASN A 29 11.35 15.04 1.27
C ASN A 29 12.49 15.84 0.64
N ALA A 30 13.22 16.59 1.48
CA ALA A 30 14.41 17.32 1.07
C ALA A 30 15.70 16.47 1.15
N ASP A 31 15.71 15.43 2.00
CA ASP A 31 16.91 14.65 2.31
C ASP A 31 17.11 13.44 1.39
N GLY A 32 16.10 13.14 0.54
CA GLY A 32 16.14 12.01 -0.37
C GLY A 32 15.86 10.67 0.32
N LYS A 33 16.45 9.59 -0.20
CA LYS A 33 16.31 8.24 0.34
C LYS A 33 17.23 8.06 1.56
N PRO A 34 16.74 7.53 2.71
CA PRO A 34 17.56 7.29 3.88
C PRO A 34 18.57 6.14 3.67
N SER A 35 19.63 6.14 4.46
CA SER A 35 20.57 5.02 4.55
C SER A 35 19.88 3.77 5.13
N GLN A 36 20.50 2.59 4.98
CA GLN A 36 20.00 1.36 5.61
C GLN A 36 19.91 1.50 7.13
N GLU A 37 20.91 2.16 7.77
CA GLU A 37 20.92 2.37 9.22
C GLU A 37 19.75 3.26 9.67
N THR A 38 19.52 4.38 8.98
CA THR A 38 18.39 5.26 9.24
C THR A 38 17.06 4.54 9.01
N SER A 39 16.97 3.74 7.94
CA SER A 39 15.79 2.93 7.65
C SER A 39 15.50 1.91 8.76
N ASN A 40 16.54 1.23 9.27
CA ASN A 40 16.41 0.32 10.41
C ASN A 40 15.91 1.05 11.67
N ALA A 41 16.42 2.24 11.95
CA ALA A 41 15.96 3.05 13.09
C ALA A 41 14.49 3.45 12.95
N ILE A 42 14.04 3.83 11.74
CA ILE A 42 12.63 4.15 11.45
C ILE A 42 11.74 2.91 11.66
N LEU A 43 12.12 1.76 11.11
CA LEU A 43 11.38 0.52 11.24
C LEU A 43 11.28 0.07 12.71
N ASN A 44 12.40 0.12 13.45
CA ASN A 44 12.41 -0.20 14.87
C ASN A 44 11.52 0.75 15.68
N ALA A 45 11.56 2.05 15.41
CA ALA A 45 10.71 3.03 16.08
C ALA A 45 9.21 2.78 15.79
N ALA A 46 8.86 2.42 14.56
CA ALA A 46 7.50 2.07 14.18
C ALA A 46 7.00 0.84 14.94
N MET A 47 7.80 -0.23 15.00
CA MET A 47 7.47 -1.45 15.75
C MET A 47 7.35 -1.18 17.25
N ALA A 48 8.30 -0.43 17.84
CA ALA A 48 8.23 -0.02 19.24
C ALA A 48 6.99 0.84 19.55
N GLY A 49 6.51 1.63 18.57
CA GLY A 49 5.24 2.37 18.63
C GLY A 49 3.98 1.49 18.49
N GLY A 50 4.16 0.19 18.24
CA GLY A 50 3.08 -0.78 18.07
C GLY A 50 2.50 -0.86 16.66
N ILE A 51 3.18 -0.31 15.64
CA ILE A 51 2.84 -0.56 14.24
C ILE A 51 3.35 -1.97 13.88
N ASN A 52 2.47 -2.84 13.41
CA ASN A 52 2.81 -4.20 13.03
C ASN A 52 2.52 -4.51 11.55
N THR A 53 2.37 -3.46 10.73
CA THR A 53 2.08 -3.61 9.30
C THR A 53 2.95 -2.66 8.49
N LEU A 54 3.64 -3.20 7.48
CA LEU A 54 4.44 -2.44 6.52
C LEU A 54 3.78 -2.48 5.15
N ASP A 55 3.71 -1.33 4.47
CA ASP A 55 3.20 -1.20 3.12
C ASP A 55 4.34 -0.86 2.16
N THR A 56 4.74 -1.82 1.32
CA THR A 56 5.77 -1.68 0.29
C THR A 56 5.24 -2.04 -1.10
N ALA A 57 6.10 -2.07 -2.10
CA ALA A 57 5.81 -2.55 -3.45
C ALA A 57 7.10 -2.87 -4.21
N GLY A 58 7.03 -3.80 -5.16
CA GLY A 58 8.15 -4.06 -6.07
C GLY A 58 8.58 -2.85 -6.90
N ALA A 59 7.65 -1.89 -7.12
CA ALA A 59 7.92 -0.62 -7.82
C ALA A 59 8.54 0.48 -6.94
N TYR A 60 8.74 0.25 -5.63
CA TYR A 60 9.30 1.24 -4.70
C TYR A 60 10.84 1.17 -4.63
N GLY A 61 11.49 1.06 -5.78
CA GLY A 61 12.95 0.98 -5.85
C GLY A 61 13.49 -0.22 -5.10
N ASP A 62 14.35 0.00 -4.12
CA ASP A 62 14.93 -1.05 -3.29
C ASP A 62 14.27 -1.18 -1.89
N SER A 63 13.07 -0.62 -1.70
CA SER A 63 12.34 -0.69 -0.43
C SER A 63 12.19 -2.12 0.11
N GLU A 64 11.83 -3.10 -0.75
CA GLU A 64 11.72 -4.51 -0.34
C GLU A 64 13.07 -5.06 0.16
N ALA A 65 14.19 -4.73 -0.50
CA ALA A 65 15.52 -5.17 -0.08
C ALA A 65 15.96 -4.53 1.24
N VAL A 66 15.63 -3.23 1.43
CA VAL A 66 15.88 -2.51 2.69
C VAL A 66 15.12 -3.16 3.84
N ILE A 67 13.84 -3.48 3.63
CA ILE A 67 13.02 -4.20 4.62
C ILE A 67 13.60 -5.60 4.86
N GLY A 68 13.94 -6.35 3.81
CA GLY A 68 14.51 -7.69 3.92
C GLY A 68 15.82 -7.72 4.71
N ASN A 69 16.70 -6.72 4.54
CA ASN A 69 17.92 -6.60 5.34
C ASN A 69 17.61 -6.32 6.81
N TRP A 70 16.60 -5.50 7.11
CA TRP A 70 16.14 -5.24 8.47
C TRP A 70 15.50 -6.49 9.10
N LEU A 71 14.68 -7.25 8.36
CA LEU A 71 14.05 -8.50 8.84
C LEU A 71 15.04 -9.57 9.32
N LYS A 72 16.29 -9.53 8.83
CA LYS A 72 17.38 -10.40 9.31
C LYS A 72 17.83 -10.07 10.74
N THR A 73 17.48 -8.88 11.24
CA THR A 73 17.91 -8.38 12.57
C THR A 73 16.86 -8.62 13.66
N ILE A 74 15.68 -9.12 13.30
CA ILE A 74 14.58 -9.38 14.24
C ILE A 74 14.17 -10.86 14.20
N ALA A 75 13.61 -11.33 15.31
CA ALA A 75 13.14 -12.71 15.41
C ALA A 75 11.93 -12.95 14.46
N PRO A 76 11.80 -14.14 13.86
CA PRO A 76 10.71 -14.44 12.93
C PRO A 76 9.30 -14.17 13.49
N GLU A 77 9.08 -14.46 14.77
CA GLU A 77 7.81 -14.26 15.49
C GLU A 77 7.47 -12.78 15.76
N GLU A 78 8.46 -11.90 15.66
CA GLU A 78 8.30 -10.45 15.83
C GLU A 78 8.09 -9.71 14.50
N ARG A 79 8.15 -10.43 13.37
CA ARG A 79 8.03 -9.82 12.05
C ARG A 79 6.67 -9.20 11.83
N PRO A 80 6.60 -7.98 11.26
CA PRO A 80 5.33 -7.36 10.92
C PRO A 80 4.66 -8.07 9.74
N PHE A 81 3.36 -7.86 9.59
CA PHE A 81 2.60 -8.20 8.40
C PHE A 81 3.04 -7.29 7.23
N ILE A 82 3.42 -7.88 6.09
CA ILE A 82 3.97 -7.13 4.96
C ILE A 82 3.01 -7.18 3.78
N VAL A 83 2.58 -5.99 3.36
CA VAL A 83 1.85 -5.77 2.11
C VAL A 83 2.84 -5.37 1.03
N THR A 84 2.97 -6.17 -0.03
CA THR A 84 3.69 -5.76 -1.24
C THR A 84 2.80 -5.77 -2.47
N LYS A 85 3.29 -5.20 -3.59
CA LYS A 85 2.46 -4.99 -4.79
C LYS A 85 3.22 -5.32 -6.06
N ALA A 86 2.52 -5.99 -6.98
CA ALA A 86 2.96 -6.19 -8.36
C ALA A 86 2.35 -5.12 -9.27
N ALA A 87 3.17 -4.49 -10.12
CA ALA A 87 2.76 -3.48 -11.08
C ALA A 87 3.07 -3.90 -12.51
N HIS A 88 2.33 -3.34 -13.47
CA HIS A 88 2.59 -3.51 -14.90
C HIS A 88 2.60 -4.98 -15.33
N LEU A 89 1.45 -5.64 -15.20
CA LEU A 89 1.31 -7.04 -15.56
C LEU A 89 1.37 -7.25 -17.08
N GLU A 90 1.92 -8.39 -17.48
CA GLU A 90 1.94 -8.83 -18.89
C GLU A 90 0.63 -9.52 -19.26
N HIS A 91 -0.15 -8.93 -20.16
CA HIS A 91 -1.50 -9.38 -20.54
C HIS A 91 -1.57 -10.04 -21.94
N SER A 92 -0.44 -10.31 -22.60
CA SER A 92 -0.45 -10.85 -23.97
C SER A 92 -1.02 -12.28 -24.08
N SER A 93 -0.94 -13.05 -22.99
CA SER A 93 -1.56 -14.37 -22.85
C SER A 93 -1.61 -14.80 -21.38
N LEU A 94 -2.47 -15.81 -21.07
CA LEU A 94 -2.51 -16.39 -19.73
C LEU A 94 -1.15 -16.92 -19.26
N ASP A 95 -0.38 -17.56 -20.13
CA ASP A 95 0.93 -18.09 -19.78
C ASP A 95 1.97 -16.98 -19.57
N ALA A 96 1.90 -15.88 -20.35
CA ALA A 96 2.74 -14.72 -20.16
C ALA A 96 2.41 -14.02 -18.83
N LEU A 97 1.13 -13.81 -18.53
CA LEU A 97 0.65 -13.27 -17.26
C LEU A 97 1.12 -14.11 -16.07
N ARG A 98 0.94 -15.44 -16.16
CA ARG A 98 1.38 -16.38 -15.10
C ARG A 98 2.87 -16.27 -14.86
N LYS A 99 3.68 -16.37 -15.93
CA LYS A 99 5.15 -16.28 -15.84
C LYS A 99 5.60 -14.95 -15.24
N ASP A 100 4.98 -13.86 -15.65
CA ASP A 100 5.30 -12.51 -15.15
C ASP A 100 4.96 -12.37 -13.67
N LEU A 101 3.74 -12.73 -13.26
CA LEU A 101 3.28 -12.54 -11.89
C LEU A 101 4.02 -13.46 -10.91
N PHE A 102 4.24 -14.74 -11.26
CA PHE A 102 5.08 -15.65 -10.47
C PHE A 102 6.53 -15.15 -10.37
N GLY A 103 7.07 -14.58 -11.46
CA GLY A 103 8.40 -13.97 -11.47
C GLY A 103 8.52 -12.77 -10.53
N LYS A 104 7.50 -11.89 -10.51
CA LYS A 104 7.42 -10.74 -9.60
C LYS A 104 7.33 -11.19 -8.15
N VAL A 105 6.49 -12.18 -7.85
CA VAL A 105 6.36 -12.76 -6.50
C VAL A 105 7.67 -13.37 -6.03
N LYS A 106 8.33 -14.16 -6.87
CA LYS A 106 9.64 -14.72 -6.57
C LYS A 106 10.67 -13.62 -6.23
N THR A 107 10.72 -12.57 -7.05
CA THR A 107 11.63 -11.43 -6.83
C THR A 107 11.34 -10.72 -5.51
N SER A 108 10.06 -10.47 -5.18
CA SER A 108 9.67 -9.85 -3.91
C SER A 108 10.05 -10.72 -2.72
N LYS A 109 9.82 -12.05 -2.79
CA LYS A 109 10.25 -13.00 -1.75
C LYS A 109 11.75 -12.98 -1.54
N GLU A 110 12.54 -13.00 -2.61
CA GLU A 110 14.00 -12.93 -2.56
C GLU A 110 14.49 -11.63 -1.90
N ARG A 111 13.92 -10.48 -2.27
CA ARG A 111 14.27 -9.18 -1.71
C ARG A 111 13.89 -9.05 -0.23
N LEU A 112 12.70 -9.51 0.14
CA LEU A 112 12.21 -9.49 1.51
C LEU A 112 12.86 -10.56 2.40
N GLY A 113 13.42 -11.63 1.81
CA GLY A 113 13.98 -12.76 2.55
C GLY A 113 12.91 -13.58 3.27
N VAL A 114 11.79 -13.85 2.60
CA VAL A 114 10.65 -14.61 3.14
C VAL A 114 10.28 -15.77 2.22
N GLU A 115 9.76 -16.86 2.80
CA GLU A 115 9.31 -18.04 2.05
C GLU A 115 7.92 -17.84 1.42
N GLN A 116 7.07 -17.04 2.04
CA GLN A 116 5.71 -16.72 1.59
C GLN A 116 5.47 -15.22 1.80
N LEU A 117 4.81 -14.56 0.86
CA LEU A 117 4.32 -13.19 1.05
C LEU A 117 3.06 -13.20 1.92
N ASP A 118 2.98 -12.32 2.93
CA ASP A 118 1.75 -12.16 3.71
C ASP A 118 0.61 -11.66 2.83
N MET A 119 0.86 -10.61 2.03
CA MET A 119 -0.13 -10.06 1.12
C MET A 119 0.52 -9.56 -0.17
N LEU A 120 -0.07 -9.98 -1.29
CA LEU A 120 0.21 -9.43 -2.62
C LEU A 120 -0.98 -8.63 -3.10
N MET A 121 -0.77 -7.38 -3.46
CA MET A 121 -1.76 -6.58 -4.17
C MET A 121 -1.37 -6.35 -5.63
N LEU A 122 -2.35 -6.25 -6.50
CA LEU A 122 -2.16 -5.55 -7.77
C LEU A 122 -1.91 -4.07 -7.46
N HIS A 123 -0.84 -3.50 -8.01
CA HIS A 123 -0.50 -2.09 -7.76
C HIS A 123 -1.53 -1.14 -8.38
N HIS A 124 -2.17 -1.58 -9.46
CA HIS A 124 -3.24 -0.87 -10.15
C HIS A 124 -4.42 -1.81 -10.35
N PHE A 125 -5.60 -1.41 -9.90
CA PHE A 125 -6.84 -2.17 -10.13
C PHE A 125 -7.17 -2.31 -11.62
N ASP A 126 -6.66 -1.41 -12.45
CA ASP A 126 -6.76 -1.49 -13.91
C ASP A 126 -6.16 -2.78 -14.48
N ASP A 127 -5.08 -3.32 -13.89
CA ASP A 127 -4.52 -4.62 -14.30
C ASP A 127 -5.55 -5.75 -14.18
N TYR A 128 -6.40 -5.71 -13.13
CA TYR A 128 -7.53 -6.63 -13.00
C TYR A 128 -8.62 -6.35 -14.03
N LEU A 129 -8.97 -5.09 -14.26
CA LEU A 129 -10.05 -4.70 -15.17
C LEU A 129 -9.73 -5.06 -16.63
N CYS A 130 -8.45 -5.11 -16.99
CA CYS A 130 -8.02 -5.51 -18.34
C CYS A 130 -8.34 -6.97 -18.68
N ASP A 131 -8.24 -7.88 -17.70
CA ASP A 131 -8.44 -9.33 -17.94
C ASP A 131 -8.82 -10.01 -16.61
N LYS A 132 -10.05 -9.78 -16.16
CA LYS A 132 -10.57 -10.17 -14.84
C LYS A 132 -10.37 -11.65 -14.53
N ASP A 133 -10.80 -12.51 -15.45
CA ASP A 133 -10.81 -13.95 -15.23
C ASP A 133 -9.39 -14.54 -15.15
N ASN A 134 -8.52 -14.15 -16.07
CA ASN A 134 -7.15 -14.65 -16.08
C ASN A 134 -6.32 -14.10 -14.92
N VAL A 135 -6.50 -12.83 -14.57
CA VAL A 135 -5.80 -12.23 -13.41
C VAL A 135 -6.23 -12.90 -12.12
N LEU A 136 -7.53 -13.06 -11.86
CA LEU A 136 -8.02 -13.80 -10.70
C LEU A 136 -7.48 -15.22 -10.65
N LYS A 137 -7.55 -15.93 -11.78
CA LYS A 137 -7.06 -17.30 -11.89
C LYS A 137 -5.59 -17.39 -11.46
N VAL A 138 -4.72 -16.55 -12.04
CA VAL A 138 -3.27 -16.59 -11.72
C VAL A 138 -3.00 -16.17 -10.28
N MET A 139 -3.73 -15.18 -9.74
CA MET A 139 -3.58 -14.80 -8.33
C MET A 139 -4.01 -15.93 -7.40
N HIS A 140 -5.09 -16.66 -7.70
CA HIS A 140 -5.49 -17.83 -6.92
C HIS A 140 -4.47 -18.98 -7.05
N GLU A 141 -3.89 -19.23 -8.23
CA GLU A 141 -2.80 -20.20 -8.40
C GLU A 141 -1.61 -19.90 -7.48
N LEU A 142 -1.24 -18.62 -7.29
CA LEU A 142 -0.20 -18.20 -6.34
C LEU A 142 -0.58 -18.51 -4.88
N LYS A 143 -1.85 -18.29 -4.50
CA LYS A 143 -2.34 -18.58 -3.15
C LYS A 143 -2.38 -20.08 -2.89
N ASP A 144 -2.88 -20.86 -3.85
CA ASP A 144 -2.97 -22.32 -3.78
C ASP A 144 -1.56 -22.98 -3.74
N ALA A 145 -0.58 -22.39 -4.42
CA ALA A 145 0.82 -22.81 -4.37
C ALA A 145 1.54 -22.43 -3.05
N GLY A 146 0.88 -21.69 -2.16
CA GLY A 146 1.49 -21.22 -0.90
C GLY A 146 2.50 -20.10 -1.07
N GLU A 147 2.56 -19.47 -2.24
CA GLU A 147 3.45 -18.34 -2.51
C GLU A 147 3.02 -17.06 -1.80
N VAL A 148 1.69 -16.90 -1.63
CA VAL A 148 1.05 -15.71 -1.05
C VAL A 148 -0.07 -16.14 -0.12
N ARG A 149 -0.22 -15.48 1.04
CA ARG A 149 -1.29 -15.77 2.00
C ARG A 149 -2.59 -15.02 1.70
N PHE A 150 -2.51 -13.73 1.38
CA PHE A 150 -3.67 -12.88 1.06
C PHE A 150 -3.48 -12.15 -0.26
N LEU A 151 -4.60 -11.94 -0.97
CA LEU A 151 -4.65 -11.29 -2.28
C LEU A 151 -5.42 -9.97 -2.19
N GLY A 152 -5.00 -8.98 -2.98
CA GLY A 152 -5.68 -7.69 -3.00
C GLY A 152 -5.40 -6.85 -4.24
N ALA A 153 -5.95 -5.63 -4.26
CA ALA A 153 -5.67 -4.65 -5.29
C ALA A 153 -5.66 -3.23 -4.73
N SER A 154 -4.83 -2.38 -5.30
CA SER A 154 -4.80 -0.95 -5.02
C SER A 154 -5.65 -0.20 -6.05
N ALA A 155 -6.69 0.48 -5.58
CA ALA A 155 -7.62 1.23 -6.42
C ALA A 155 -7.44 2.75 -6.24
N TYR A 156 -8.02 3.52 -7.15
CA TYR A 156 -8.10 4.98 -7.09
C TYR A 156 -9.55 5.42 -6.89
N SER A 157 -9.76 6.69 -6.53
CA SER A 157 -11.08 7.25 -6.25
C SER A 157 -12.02 7.30 -7.48
N HIS A 158 -11.50 7.11 -8.69
CA HIS A 158 -12.32 7.04 -9.91
C HIS A 158 -12.87 5.63 -10.19
N HIS A 159 -12.33 4.57 -9.57
CA HIS A 159 -12.84 3.21 -9.73
C HIS A 159 -14.20 3.01 -9.05
N ASP A 160 -14.95 2.04 -9.53
CA ASP A 160 -16.17 1.59 -8.86
C ASP A 160 -15.80 0.66 -7.69
N TYR A 161 -16.07 1.13 -6.46
CA TYR A 161 -15.79 0.33 -5.28
C TYR A 161 -16.83 -0.77 -5.02
N ALA A 162 -17.99 -0.73 -5.67
CA ALA A 162 -18.91 -1.86 -5.65
C ALA A 162 -18.33 -3.02 -6.46
N GLU A 163 -17.80 -2.76 -7.67
CA GLU A 163 -17.10 -3.75 -8.47
C GLU A 163 -15.86 -4.31 -7.73
N LEU A 164 -15.09 -3.44 -7.09
CA LEU A 164 -13.93 -3.85 -6.28
C LEU A 164 -14.34 -4.77 -5.11
N ALA A 165 -15.46 -4.48 -4.44
CA ALA A 165 -15.99 -5.30 -3.36
C ALA A 165 -16.41 -6.71 -3.80
N ASP A 166 -16.82 -6.86 -5.06
CA ASP A 166 -17.31 -8.11 -5.64
C ASP A 166 -16.20 -8.97 -6.27
N THR A 167 -14.93 -8.53 -6.24
CA THR A 167 -13.80 -9.26 -6.85
C THR A 167 -13.44 -10.57 -6.15
N GLY A 168 -13.79 -10.74 -4.88
CA GLY A 168 -13.34 -11.85 -4.05
C GLY A 168 -11.91 -11.69 -3.50
N PHE A 169 -11.25 -10.54 -3.69
CA PHE A 169 -9.98 -10.25 -3.02
C PHE A 169 -10.12 -10.19 -1.50
N ASP A 170 -9.05 -10.54 -0.80
CA ASP A 170 -8.98 -10.48 0.67
C ASP A 170 -8.86 -9.04 1.18
N ALA A 171 -8.26 -8.15 0.37
CA ALA A 171 -7.94 -6.79 0.76
C ALA A 171 -7.98 -5.80 -0.41
N THR A 172 -8.13 -4.53 -0.07
CA THR A 172 -7.91 -3.42 -1.01
C THR A 172 -7.15 -2.28 -0.36
N GLN A 173 -6.45 -1.50 -1.18
CA GLN A 173 -5.84 -0.24 -0.77
C GLN A 173 -6.44 0.90 -1.58
N ILE A 174 -6.96 1.92 -0.89
CA ILE A 174 -7.66 3.05 -1.49
C ILE A 174 -7.10 4.40 -1.03
N PRO A 175 -7.13 5.45 -1.85
CA PRO A 175 -6.89 6.80 -1.37
C PRO A 175 -8.10 7.30 -0.58
N LEU A 176 -7.86 7.89 0.58
CA LEU A 176 -8.88 8.61 1.35
C LEU A 176 -8.19 9.70 2.17
N ASN A 177 -8.68 10.91 2.07
CA ASN A 177 -8.14 12.06 2.80
C ASN A 177 -9.20 13.15 2.95
N LEU A 178 -8.86 14.23 3.67
CA LEU A 178 -9.77 15.33 3.97
C LEU A 178 -10.28 16.10 2.73
N PHE A 179 -9.68 15.91 1.56
CA PHE A 179 -10.01 16.64 0.34
C PHE A 179 -10.61 15.75 -0.76
N ASP A 180 -10.76 14.43 -0.49
CA ASP A 180 -11.38 13.47 -1.42
C ASP A 180 -12.41 12.61 -0.67
N TRP A 181 -13.68 12.96 -0.82
CA TRP A 181 -14.83 12.36 -0.11
C TRP A 181 -15.75 11.59 -1.05
N LYS A 182 -15.44 11.58 -2.33
CA LYS A 182 -16.29 11.00 -3.37
C LYS A 182 -16.82 9.62 -3.00
N GLN A 183 -15.95 8.75 -2.48
CA GLN A 183 -16.30 7.37 -2.15
C GLN A 183 -17.09 7.24 -0.82
N ILE A 184 -17.08 8.28 0.01
CA ILE A 184 -17.97 8.38 1.16
C ILE A 184 -19.37 8.78 0.67
N GLU A 185 -19.47 9.82 -0.15
CA GLU A 185 -20.73 10.40 -0.64
C GLU A 185 -21.51 9.44 -1.55
N ASN A 186 -20.83 8.70 -2.42
CA ASN A 186 -21.46 7.73 -3.33
C ASN A 186 -21.72 6.34 -2.71
N GLY A 187 -21.34 6.14 -1.44
CA GLY A 187 -21.52 4.89 -0.73
C GLY A 187 -20.50 3.79 -1.06
N GLY A 188 -19.46 4.07 -1.87
CA GLY A 188 -18.44 3.11 -2.24
C GLY A 188 -17.67 2.54 -1.05
N LEU A 189 -17.30 3.42 -0.09
CA LEU A 189 -16.63 2.98 1.14
C LEU A 189 -17.51 2.02 1.97
N LYS A 190 -18.82 2.27 2.03
CA LYS A 190 -19.77 1.37 2.72
C LYS A 190 -19.86 0.01 2.06
N LYS A 191 -19.74 -0.08 0.74
CA LYS A 191 -19.69 -1.35 0.01
C LYS A 191 -18.46 -2.16 0.38
N LEU A 192 -17.28 -1.53 0.45
CA LEU A 192 -16.06 -2.20 0.90
C LEU A 192 -16.16 -2.68 2.34
N GLU A 193 -16.73 -1.88 3.25
CA GLU A 193 -16.97 -2.30 4.63
C GLU A 193 -17.85 -3.56 4.70
N GLN A 194 -18.93 -3.59 3.92
CA GLN A 194 -19.88 -4.71 3.88
C GLN A 194 -19.31 -5.98 3.23
N SER A 195 -18.29 -5.87 2.37
CA SER A 195 -17.66 -7.02 1.72
C SER A 195 -16.78 -7.86 2.67
N GLY A 196 -16.41 -7.32 3.84
CA GLY A 196 -15.49 -7.98 4.77
C GLY A 196 -14.02 -7.98 4.31
N MET A 197 -13.66 -7.18 3.30
CA MET A 197 -12.27 -6.99 2.88
C MET A 197 -11.49 -6.21 3.93
N MET A 198 -10.18 -6.48 4.02
CA MET A 198 -9.25 -5.57 4.70
C MET A 198 -9.10 -4.30 3.86
N VAL A 199 -9.40 -3.13 4.43
CA VAL A 199 -9.28 -1.85 3.72
C VAL A 199 -8.10 -1.07 4.26
N PHE A 200 -7.06 -0.92 3.44
CA PHE A 200 -5.92 -0.06 3.71
C PHE A 200 -6.13 1.32 3.10
N VAL A 201 -5.93 2.36 3.89
CA VAL A 201 -6.08 3.74 3.42
C VAL A 201 -4.71 4.35 3.18
N ARG A 202 -4.49 4.86 1.97
CA ARG A 202 -3.29 5.60 1.58
C ARG A 202 -3.58 7.07 1.28
N SER A 203 -2.53 7.83 1.06
CA SER A 203 -2.60 9.26 0.69
C SER A 203 -3.29 10.16 1.72
N VAL A 204 -3.36 9.75 2.98
CA VAL A 204 -4.03 10.48 4.08
C VAL A 204 -3.49 11.91 4.20
N TYR A 205 -2.17 12.07 4.06
CA TYR A 205 -1.49 13.37 4.17
C TYR A 205 -1.07 13.97 2.82
N LEU A 206 -1.53 13.39 1.68
CA LEU A 206 -1.22 13.88 0.32
C LEU A 206 0.28 14.14 0.11
N GLN A 207 1.10 13.13 0.41
CA GLN A 207 2.57 13.22 0.32
C GLN A 207 3.18 14.35 1.19
N GLY A 208 2.51 14.73 2.27
CA GLY A 208 2.93 15.80 3.16
C GLY A 208 2.38 17.19 2.79
N LEU A 209 1.59 17.32 1.71
CA LEU A 209 1.01 18.60 1.28
C LEU A 209 0.24 19.30 2.40
N VAL A 210 -0.50 18.55 3.24
CA VAL A 210 -1.28 19.13 4.35
C VAL A 210 -0.42 19.87 5.38
N PHE A 211 0.87 19.55 5.46
CA PHE A 211 1.84 20.18 6.38
C PHE A 211 2.63 21.32 5.74
N GLN A 212 2.52 21.51 4.41
CA GLN A 212 3.23 22.58 3.71
C GLN A 212 2.71 23.95 4.14
N ASP A 213 3.63 24.93 4.20
CA ASP A 213 3.25 26.33 4.35
C ASP A 213 2.60 26.81 3.05
N PRO A 214 1.35 27.32 3.07
CA PRO A 214 0.67 27.82 1.87
C PRO A 214 1.44 28.93 1.15
N ASP A 215 2.32 29.66 1.83
CA ASP A 215 3.10 30.74 1.25
C ASP A 215 4.37 30.26 0.54
N THR A 216 4.80 29.01 0.82
CA THR A 216 6.04 28.44 0.25
C THR A 216 5.79 27.21 -0.64
N ILE A 217 4.53 26.85 -0.91
CA ILE A 217 4.24 25.73 -1.79
C ILE A 217 4.78 25.97 -3.20
N PRO A 218 5.29 24.92 -3.89
CA PRO A 218 5.77 25.04 -5.25
C PRO A 218 4.70 25.63 -6.19
N GLU A 219 5.10 26.46 -7.15
CA GLU A 219 4.18 27.14 -8.08
C GLU A 219 3.25 26.16 -8.82
N ARG A 220 3.76 25.00 -9.22
CA ARG A 220 2.95 23.90 -9.83
C ARG A 220 1.79 23.43 -8.96
N MET A 221 1.80 23.76 -7.66
CA MET A 221 0.79 23.39 -6.67
C MET A 221 0.01 24.60 -6.14
N ALA A 222 0.20 25.79 -6.73
CA ALA A 222 -0.45 27.04 -6.30
C ALA A 222 -1.98 26.92 -6.21
N PHE A 223 -2.59 26.05 -7.05
CA PHE A 223 -4.03 25.76 -7.01
C PHE A 223 -4.52 25.17 -5.66
N CYS A 224 -3.62 24.59 -4.86
CA CYS A 224 -3.95 24.04 -3.53
C CYS A 224 -3.93 25.13 -2.43
N ARG A 225 -3.35 26.31 -2.67
CA ARG A 225 -3.07 27.33 -1.64
C ARG A 225 -4.30 27.73 -0.84
N GLU A 226 -5.37 28.06 -1.54
CA GLU A 226 -6.61 28.52 -0.88
C GLU A 226 -7.21 27.42 0.01
N THR A 227 -7.19 26.17 -0.47
CA THR A 227 -7.67 25.00 0.30
C THR A 227 -6.83 24.78 1.55
N LEU A 228 -5.50 24.89 1.45
CA LEU A 228 -4.61 24.76 2.60
C LEU A 228 -4.81 25.88 3.63
N LEU A 229 -5.06 27.13 3.19
CA LEU A 229 -5.37 28.25 4.07
C LEU A 229 -6.68 28.00 4.84
N LYS A 230 -7.73 27.55 4.16
CA LYS A 230 -9.01 27.18 4.78
C LYS A 230 -8.83 26.02 5.79
N PHE A 231 -8.08 24.99 5.42
CA PHE A 231 -7.76 23.86 6.30
C PHE A 231 -7.03 24.31 7.57
N ARG A 232 -5.99 25.14 7.44
CA ARG A 232 -5.25 25.67 8.60
C ARG A 232 -6.11 26.56 9.50
N ALA A 233 -7.03 27.34 8.91
CA ALA A 233 -7.98 28.13 9.68
C ALA A 233 -8.93 27.26 10.52
N LEU A 234 -9.32 26.09 10.01
CA LEU A 234 -10.11 25.11 10.76
C LEU A 234 -9.32 24.48 11.90
N CYS A 235 -8.06 24.13 11.69
CA CYS A 235 -7.18 23.54 12.71
C CYS A 235 -6.82 24.47 13.86
N ARG A 236 -7.02 25.81 13.71
CA ARG A 236 -6.74 26.81 14.76
C ARG A 236 -7.94 27.09 15.68
N LYS A 237 -9.11 26.52 15.37
CA LYS A 237 -10.34 26.61 16.18
C LYS A 237 -10.38 25.49 17.21
#